data_81301eff74146472764b9e5ccb014dc4
#
_entry.id   81301eff74146472764b9e5ccb014dc4
#
_cell.length_a   1.000
_cell.length_b   1.000
_cell.length_c   1.000
_cell.angle_alpha   90.00
_cell.angle_beta   90.00
_cell.angle_gamma   90.00
#
_symmetry.space_group_name_H-M   'P 1'
#
loop_
_entity.id
_entity.type
_entity.pdbx_description
1 polymer ?
#
loop_
_entity_poly.entity_id
_entity_poly.type
_entity_poly.pdbx_seq_one_letter_code
_entity_poly.pdbx_strand_id
1 'polypeptide(L)'
;VGGGLSGVMVAVHLLQKATAPLEIYLIDRNPSGEGIAYGTXXXXXXXLNVPASKMSLFADQPDHFLQWLQHCYPDCYPIDANAANFVSRXXXXXXXIQSVLQSAIKHSSIAHLRCYRDIVTAIHPQPSQLKLVLQTGISLVADRVILAFGNPPPRNPEILDSSFYESDRYVRSVWNENWFSRISGLDSVLLIGSGLTAVDQVMTLKQRGHRGSVHLVSRRGLLPQPHQAVPNRCFPLTKGETVRSLLRLVRQEINQAMAEGQDWRSVIDALRSQTDSLWQSLPLEEQRRFLRHLRPYWEVHRHRIPPTIAQELHQLMRTGQLQIHTGRIQDFQETRSGVKAIIRKRNSQDLIEVRSHLVLNCTGPECDFRKLDNPLIQQLLSTGLVCPDPLRLGLAVAENGALVDRQGKASEQLFAIGSPRKGRFWETTAVPEIRVQAQQTAQNLLLTINLHRG
;
A
#
# COMPACT_ATOMS: atom_id res chain seq x y z
N VAL A 1 -12.82 -6.31 -9.35
CA VAL A 1 -11.60 -6.58 -10.10
C VAL A 1 -10.42 -6.44 -9.13
N GLY A 2 -9.73 -7.56 -8.88
CA GLY A 2 -8.65 -7.64 -7.90
C GLY A 2 -9.03 -8.50 -6.72
N GLY A 3 -8.21 -9.50 -6.41
CA GLY A 3 -8.46 -10.49 -5.37
C GLY A 3 -7.53 -10.39 -4.17
N GLY A 4 -6.94 -9.22 -3.93
CA GLY A 4 -6.20 -8.99 -2.71
C GLY A 4 -7.11 -8.65 -1.55
N LEU A 5 -6.54 -8.00 -0.54
CA LEU A 5 -7.31 -7.67 0.67
C LEU A 5 -8.57 -6.86 0.35
N SER A 6 -8.43 -5.83 -0.48
CA SER A 6 -9.55 -4.92 -0.75
C SER A 6 -10.71 -5.65 -1.42
N GLY A 7 -10.41 -6.38 -2.48
CA GLY A 7 -11.45 -7.08 -3.24
C GLY A 7 -12.11 -8.18 -2.43
N VAL A 8 -11.30 -8.93 -1.68
CA VAL A 8 -11.84 -10.00 -0.85
C VAL A 8 -12.77 -9.43 0.22
N MET A 9 -12.40 -8.32 0.85
CA MET A 9 -13.25 -7.77 1.92
C MET A 9 -14.55 -7.20 1.39
N VAL A 10 -14.55 -6.62 0.19
CA VAL A 10 -15.83 -6.24 -0.43
C VAL A 10 -16.69 -7.48 -0.64
N ALA A 11 -16.10 -8.55 -1.19
CA ALA A 11 -16.84 -9.78 -1.42
C ALA A 11 -17.38 -10.37 -0.12
N VAL A 12 -16.58 -10.34 0.94
CA VAL A 12 -17.00 -10.86 2.25
C VAL A 12 -18.24 -10.10 2.74
N HIS A 13 -18.20 -8.77 2.70
CA HIS A 13 -19.35 -7.98 3.17
C HIS A 13 -20.58 -8.21 2.30
N LEU A 14 -20.41 -8.36 0.99
CA LEU A 14 -21.54 -8.67 0.13
C LEU A 14 -22.13 -10.05 0.44
N LEU A 15 -21.26 -11.05 0.66
CA LEU A 15 -21.74 -12.39 1.01
C LEU A 15 -22.49 -12.39 2.34
N GLN A 16 -21.99 -11.63 3.33
CA GLN A 16 -22.59 -11.61 4.66
C GLN A 16 -23.88 -10.81 4.72
N LYS A 17 -24.01 -9.75 3.92
CA LYS A 17 -25.07 -8.76 4.07
C LYS A 17 -26.13 -8.80 3.00
N ALA A 18 -25.99 -9.61 1.96
CA ALA A 18 -26.96 -9.66 0.88
C ALA A 18 -28.32 -10.17 1.40
N THR A 19 -29.39 -9.47 1.00
CA THR A 19 -30.76 -9.86 1.35
C THR A 19 -31.56 -10.33 0.14
N ALA A 20 -30.96 -10.34 -1.05
CA ALA A 20 -31.56 -10.79 -2.28
C ALA A 20 -30.48 -11.53 -3.08
N PRO A 21 -30.87 -12.40 -4.03
CA PRO A 21 -29.89 -13.14 -4.81
C PRO A 21 -28.86 -12.24 -5.48
N LEU A 22 -27.62 -12.63 -5.37
CA LEU A 22 -26.50 -11.82 -5.84
C LEU A 22 -25.40 -12.74 -6.38
N GLU A 23 -24.88 -12.41 -7.55
CA GLU A 23 -23.71 -13.08 -8.13
C GLU A 23 -22.51 -12.15 -7.99
N ILE A 24 -21.43 -12.66 -7.43
CA ILE A 24 -20.21 -11.92 -7.24
C ILE A 24 -19.10 -12.57 -8.04
N TYR A 25 -18.44 -11.79 -8.89
CA TYR A 25 -17.26 -12.26 -9.63
C TYR A 25 -16.02 -11.62 -9.04
N LEU A 26 -15.09 -12.44 -8.58
CA LEU A 26 -13.82 -11.97 -8.05
C LEU A 26 -12.74 -12.38 -9.03
N ILE A 27 -12.12 -11.41 -9.68
CA ILE A 27 -11.24 -11.66 -10.82
C ILE A 27 -9.82 -11.23 -10.50
N ASP A 28 -8.90 -12.18 -10.50
CA ASP A 28 -7.49 -11.91 -10.25
C ASP A 28 -6.67 -13.06 -10.82
N ARG A 29 -5.48 -12.74 -11.34
CA ARG A 29 -4.60 -13.80 -11.82
C ARG A 29 -4.06 -14.66 -10.68
N ASN A 30 -4.00 -14.12 -9.48
CA ASN A 30 -3.49 -14.80 -8.30
C ASN A 30 -4.63 -15.35 -7.45
N PRO A 31 -4.37 -16.34 -6.59
CA PRO A 31 -5.42 -16.83 -5.70
C PRO A 31 -5.98 -15.71 -4.83
N SER A 32 -7.28 -15.81 -4.53
CA SER A 32 -7.97 -14.79 -3.75
C SER A 32 -7.36 -14.66 -2.36
N GLY A 33 -7.23 -13.43 -1.92
CA GLY A 33 -6.65 -13.12 -0.62
C GLY A 33 -5.16 -12.85 -0.64
N GLU A 34 -4.51 -13.12 -1.76
CA GLU A 34 -3.07 -12.88 -1.90
C GLU A 34 -2.87 -11.61 -2.72
N GLY A 35 -2.63 -10.51 -2.09
CA GLY A 35 -2.19 -9.31 -2.78
C GLY A 35 -0.68 -9.21 -2.70
N ILE A 36 -0.13 -8.21 -3.35
CA ILE A 36 1.32 -7.98 -3.33
C ILE A 36 1.83 -7.83 -1.89
N ALA A 37 1.08 -7.11 -1.08
CA ALA A 37 1.53 -6.82 0.29
C ALA A 37 1.49 -8.02 1.22
N TYR A 38 0.66 -9.02 0.93
CA TYR A 38 0.42 -10.13 1.86
C TYR A 38 0.63 -11.50 1.25
N GLY A 39 0.78 -11.59 -0.08
CA GLY A 39 0.80 -12.88 -0.77
C GLY A 39 2.16 -13.50 -0.97
N THR A 40 3.19 -12.69 -0.85
CA THR A 40 4.50 -13.25 -1.14
C THR A 40 5.09 -13.99 0.06
N UNK A 41 5.39 -15.06 -0.24
CA UNK A 41 5.89 -15.91 0.80
C UNK A 41 7.26 -15.76 1.28
N UNK A 42 7.81 -14.96 0.84
CA UNK A 42 9.13 -14.68 1.23
C UNK A 42 9.21 -13.88 2.47
N UNK A 43 8.35 -13.38 2.69
CA UNK A 43 8.37 -12.53 3.81
C UNK A 43 7.90 -13.16 5.08
N UNK A 44 8.12 -14.15 5.06
CA UNK A 44 7.76 -14.85 6.24
C UNK A 44 8.27 -14.29 7.50
N UNK A 45 9.22 -13.92 7.45
CA UNK A 45 9.89 -13.35 8.58
C UNK A 45 9.61 -11.88 8.78
N UNK A 46 9.11 -11.43 7.93
CA UNK A 46 8.71 -10.11 8.06
C UNK A 46 7.50 -10.06 8.87
N UNK A 47 7.57 -9.25 9.65
CA UNK A 47 6.47 -8.98 10.50
C UNK A 47 5.57 -8.01 9.85
N LEU A 48 4.40 -7.83 10.38
CA LEU A 48 3.53 -6.72 10.04
C LEU A 48 4.06 -5.45 10.71
N ASN A 49 3.89 -4.36 10.08
CA ASN A 49 4.40 -3.08 10.60
C ASN A 49 3.44 -2.43 11.60
N VAL A 50 2.35 -3.11 11.90
CA VAL A 50 1.30 -2.63 12.80
C VAL A 50 1.02 -3.75 13.80
N PRO A 51 0.80 -3.44 15.07
CA PRO A 51 0.51 -4.50 16.06
C PRO A 51 -0.76 -5.27 15.68
N ALA A 52 -0.78 -6.54 16.10
CA ALA A 52 -1.90 -7.43 15.77
C ALA A 52 -3.25 -6.87 16.24
N SER A 53 -3.23 -6.17 17.37
CA SER A 53 -4.46 -5.59 17.93
C SER A 53 -5.09 -4.53 17.03
N LYS A 54 -4.35 -4.03 16.05
CA LYS A 54 -4.84 -2.97 15.16
C LYS A 54 -5.03 -3.45 13.72
N MET A 55 -5.04 -4.76 13.52
CA MET A 55 -5.10 -5.34 12.17
C MET A 55 -6.39 -6.09 11.89
N SER A 56 -7.45 -5.81 12.64
CA SER A 56 -8.74 -6.45 12.36
C SER A 56 -9.23 -6.10 10.95
N LEU A 57 -9.81 -7.09 10.28
CA LEU A 57 -10.42 -6.89 8.96
C LEU A 57 -11.83 -6.31 9.07
N PHE A 58 -12.40 -6.24 10.27
CA PHE A 58 -13.76 -5.74 10.49
C PHE A 58 -13.71 -4.53 11.41
N ALA A 59 -14.17 -3.39 10.90
CA ALA A 59 -14.13 -2.15 11.65
C ALA A 59 -14.95 -2.22 12.93
N ASP A 60 -16.06 -2.97 12.90
CA ASP A 60 -16.94 -3.11 14.08
C ASP A 60 -16.55 -4.26 14.99
N GLN A 61 -15.47 -4.96 14.70
CA GLN A 61 -14.94 -6.03 15.54
C GLN A 61 -13.44 -5.83 15.71
N PRO A 62 -13.01 -4.84 16.49
CA PRO A 62 -11.59 -4.46 16.53
C PRO A 62 -10.66 -5.55 17.03
N ASP A 63 -11.15 -6.51 17.80
CA ASP A 63 -10.33 -7.61 18.34
C ASP A 63 -10.39 -8.87 17.49
N HIS A 64 -11.04 -8.84 16.34
CA HIS A 64 -11.28 -10.04 15.55
C HIS A 64 -9.99 -10.77 15.18
N PHE A 65 -9.00 -10.05 14.68
CA PHE A 65 -7.75 -10.68 14.27
C PHE A 65 -7.01 -11.29 15.45
N LEU A 66 -6.94 -10.55 16.55
CA LEU A 66 -6.27 -11.03 17.76
C LEU A 66 -6.97 -12.28 18.31
N GLN A 67 -8.29 -12.28 18.36
CA GLN A 67 -9.05 -13.44 18.81
C GLN A 67 -8.82 -14.63 17.87
N TRP A 68 -8.78 -14.38 16.56
CA TRP A 68 -8.52 -15.44 15.60
C TRP A 68 -7.15 -16.07 15.82
N LEU A 69 -6.13 -15.22 16.05
CA LEU A 69 -4.79 -15.73 16.34
C LEU A 69 -4.77 -16.59 17.60
N GLN A 70 -5.43 -16.14 18.65
CA GLN A 70 -5.47 -16.86 19.91
C GLN A 70 -6.21 -18.19 19.79
N HIS A 71 -7.27 -18.21 18.99
CA HIS A 71 -8.05 -19.42 18.78
C HIS A 71 -7.30 -20.43 17.90
N CYS A 72 -6.71 -19.98 16.79
CA CYS A 72 -6.10 -20.88 15.82
C CYS A 72 -4.65 -21.26 16.17
N TYR A 73 -3.96 -20.40 16.93
CA TYR A 73 -2.56 -20.60 17.25
C TYR A 73 -2.34 -20.34 18.75
N PRO A 74 -3.01 -21.11 19.62
CA PRO A 74 -2.94 -20.81 21.06
C PRO A 74 -1.56 -20.97 21.66
N ASP A 75 -0.72 -21.83 21.10
CA ASP A 75 0.64 -22.01 21.63
C ASP A 75 1.53 -20.80 21.33
N CYS A 76 1.30 -20.14 20.20
CA CYS A 76 2.09 -18.97 19.81
C CYS A 76 1.49 -17.68 20.34
N TYR A 77 0.16 -17.62 20.46
CA TYR A 77 -0.57 -16.41 20.85
C TYR A 77 -1.61 -16.78 21.92
N PRO A 78 -1.18 -17.01 23.16
CA PRO A 78 -2.14 -17.36 24.21
C PRO A 78 -3.12 -16.23 24.51
N ILE A 79 -4.22 -16.57 25.20
CA ILE A 79 -5.31 -15.63 25.44
C ILE A 79 -4.82 -14.35 26.10
N ASP A 80 -3.87 -14.43 27.02
CA ASP A 80 -3.33 -13.25 27.70
C ASP A 80 -2.07 -12.71 27.05
N ALA A 81 -1.84 -13.04 25.79
CA ALA A 81 -0.70 -12.48 25.05
C ALA A 81 -0.83 -10.97 24.91
N ASN A 82 0.30 -10.31 24.88
CA ASN A 82 0.36 -8.86 24.71
C ASN A 82 -0.25 -8.47 23.35
N ALA A 83 -1.27 -7.63 23.36
CA ALA A 83 -1.95 -7.20 22.14
C ALA A 83 -1.07 -6.35 21.24
N ALA A 84 0.04 -5.84 21.75
CA ALA A 84 0.96 -5.04 20.96
C ALA A 84 1.95 -5.88 20.15
N ASN A 85 1.89 -7.19 20.24
CA ASN A 85 2.82 -8.05 19.50
C ASN A 85 2.68 -7.88 18.00
N PHE A 86 3.83 -7.86 17.33
CA PHE A 86 3.91 -7.82 15.89
C PHE A 86 4.02 -9.24 15.36
N VAL A 87 3.09 -9.61 14.49
CA VAL A 87 3.02 -10.99 13.99
C VAL A 87 3.54 -11.07 12.56
N SER A 88 3.86 -12.29 12.15
CA SER A 88 4.33 -12.54 10.79
C SER A 88 3.25 -12.23 9.76
N ARG A 89 3.63 -11.73 8.69
CA ARG A 89 2.71 -11.48 7.57
C ARG A 89 2.04 -12.72 7.04
N UNK A 90 2.67 -13.69 6.96
CA UNK A 90 2.16 -14.98 6.48
C UNK A 90 1.01 -15.45 7.29
N UNK A 91 1.09 -15.22 8.51
CA UNK A 91 0.06 -15.65 9.39
C UNK A 91 -1.17 -14.79 9.27
N UNK A 92 -0.85 -13.75 9.16
CA UNK A 92 -1.91 -12.82 9.14
C UNK A 92 -2.62 -12.72 7.82
N UNK A 93 -1.81 -12.44 6.96
CA UNK A 93 -2.43 -12.10 5.73
C UNK A 93 -3.01 -13.29 5.03
N UNK A 94 -2.41 -14.15 4.97
CA UNK A 94 -2.94 -15.21 4.13
C UNK A 94 -3.90 -16.10 4.88
N UNK A 95 -3.60 -16.30 5.94
CA UNK A 95 -4.40 -17.23 6.70
C UNK A 95 -5.68 -16.60 7.21
N UNK A 96 -5.61 -15.44 7.65
CA UNK A 96 -6.79 -14.77 8.10
C UNK A 96 -7.73 -14.40 6.99
N ILE A 97 -7.16 -13.81 6.05
CA ILE A 97 -8.03 -13.32 4.93
C ILE A 97 -8.77 -14.49 4.29
N GLN A 98 -8.05 -15.55 4.00
CA GLN A 98 -8.71 -16.69 3.35
C GLN A 98 -9.72 -17.38 4.27
N SER A 99 -9.40 -17.45 5.55
CA SER A 99 -10.35 -18.03 6.52
C SER A 99 -11.65 -17.23 6.56
N VAL A 100 -11.52 -15.92 6.57
CA VAL A 100 -12.69 -15.03 6.58
C VAL A 100 -13.51 -15.21 5.30
N LEU A 101 -12.84 -15.30 4.16
CA LEU A 101 -13.54 -15.51 2.89
C LEU A 101 -14.26 -16.85 2.86
N GLN A 102 -13.58 -17.92 3.26
CA GLN A 102 -14.19 -19.25 3.25
C GLN A 102 -15.39 -19.31 4.19
N SER A 103 -15.28 -18.68 5.36
CA SER A 103 -16.41 -18.63 6.29
C SER A 103 -17.60 -17.89 5.69
N ALA A 104 -17.32 -16.77 5.01
CA ALA A 104 -18.40 -15.99 4.38
C ALA A 104 -19.08 -16.79 3.27
N ILE A 105 -18.30 -17.51 2.47
CA ILE A 105 -18.86 -18.37 1.41
C ILE A 105 -19.73 -19.44 2.03
N LYS A 106 -19.24 -20.13 3.06
CA LYS A 106 -19.93 -21.25 3.68
C LYS A 106 -21.27 -20.82 4.26
N HIS A 107 -21.34 -19.62 4.85
CA HIS A 107 -22.55 -19.17 5.54
C HIS A 107 -23.50 -18.36 4.67
N SER A 108 -23.18 -18.19 3.38
CA SER A 108 -24.04 -17.43 2.48
C SER A 108 -24.94 -18.39 1.70
N SER A 109 -26.25 -18.13 1.72
CA SER A 109 -27.21 -18.94 0.99
C SER A 109 -27.81 -18.20 -0.20
N ILE A 110 -27.75 -16.89 -0.20
CA ILE A 110 -28.37 -16.07 -1.25
C ILE A 110 -27.34 -15.55 -2.24
N ALA A 111 -26.19 -15.11 -1.75
CA ALA A 111 -25.13 -14.57 -2.59
C ALA A 111 -24.15 -15.68 -2.93
N HIS A 112 -23.68 -15.70 -4.15
CA HIS A 112 -22.75 -16.70 -4.64
C HIS A 112 -21.51 -16.04 -5.20
N LEU A 113 -20.34 -16.59 -4.86
CA LEU A 113 -19.05 -16.09 -5.31
C LEU A 113 -18.48 -17.02 -6.35
N ARG A 114 -18.02 -16.44 -7.45
CA ARG A 114 -17.27 -17.15 -8.48
C ARG A 114 -15.93 -16.46 -8.68
N CYS A 115 -14.85 -17.21 -8.56
CA CYS A 115 -13.50 -16.69 -8.70
C CYS A 115 -12.96 -17.02 -10.09
N TYR A 116 -12.43 -16.03 -10.77
CA TYR A 116 -11.79 -16.19 -12.07
C TYR A 116 -10.31 -15.88 -11.93
N ARG A 117 -9.47 -16.83 -12.28
CA ARG A 117 -8.02 -16.61 -12.32
C ARG A 117 -7.67 -16.05 -13.69
N ASP A 118 -7.88 -14.76 -13.84
CA ASP A 118 -7.81 -14.09 -15.13
C ASP A 118 -7.54 -12.61 -14.89
N ILE A 119 -7.43 -11.86 -15.95
CA ILE A 119 -7.16 -10.43 -15.92
C ILE A 119 -8.23 -9.70 -16.73
N VAL A 120 -8.82 -8.64 -16.17
CA VAL A 120 -9.72 -7.78 -16.93
C VAL A 120 -8.88 -6.83 -17.75
N THR A 121 -9.12 -6.79 -19.06
CA THR A 121 -8.36 -5.94 -19.97
C THR A 121 -9.17 -4.76 -20.49
N ALA A 122 -10.50 -4.80 -20.40
CA ALA A 122 -11.33 -3.69 -20.85
C ALA A 122 -12.69 -3.75 -20.18
N ILE A 123 -13.30 -2.57 -20.03
CA ILE A 123 -14.67 -2.45 -19.52
C ILE A 123 -15.42 -1.52 -20.49
N HIS A 124 -16.56 -2.02 -20.98
CA HIS A 124 -17.37 -1.28 -21.96
C HIS A 124 -18.76 -1.05 -21.40
N PRO A 125 -19.19 0.20 -21.28
CA PRO A 125 -20.57 0.48 -20.84
C PRO A 125 -21.60 -0.04 -21.84
N GLN A 126 -22.69 -0.57 -21.29
CA GLN A 126 -23.88 -0.97 -22.03
C GLN A 126 -25.07 -0.26 -21.40
N PRO A 127 -26.27 -0.33 -22.01
CA PRO A 127 -27.35 0.54 -21.51
C PRO A 127 -27.63 0.48 -20.01
N SER A 128 -27.51 -0.68 -19.38
CA SER A 128 -27.77 -0.79 -17.95
C SER A 128 -26.70 -1.57 -17.20
N GLN A 129 -25.68 -2.03 -17.89
CA GLN A 129 -24.66 -2.89 -17.31
C GLN A 129 -23.28 -2.52 -17.86
N LEU A 130 -22.27 -3.18 -17.33
CA LEU A 130 -20.89 -3.06 -17.81
C LEU A 130 -20.44 -4.41 -18.34
N LYS A 131 -19.80 -4.40 -19.52
CA LYS A 131 -19.23 -5.59 -20.08
C LYS A 131 -17.74 -5.61 -19.80
N LEU A 132 -17.28 -6.68 -19.15
CA LEU A 132 -15.86 -6.86 -18.83
C LEU A 132 -15.27 -7.88 -19.78
N VAL A 133 -14.14 -7.52 -20.40
CA VAL A 133 -13.41 -8.40 -21.28
C VAL A 133 -12.20 -8.90 -20.54
N LEU A 134 -12.04 -10.23 -20.48
CA LEU A 134 -10.94 -10.86 -19.80
C LEU A 134 -9.86 -11.29 -20.78
N GLN A 135 -8.64 -11.42 -20.30
CA GLN A 135 -7.49 -11.71 -21.14
C GLN A 135 -7.64 -13.03 -21.90
N THR A 136 -8.28 -14.03 -21.28
CA THR A 136 -8.48 -15.33 -21.94
C THR A 136 -9.58 -15.30 -23.00
N GLY A 137 -10.27 -14.18 -23.19
CA GLY A 137 -11.33 -14.05 -24.17
C GLY A 137 -12.73 -14.17 -23.59
N ILE A 138 -12.86 -14.54 -22.33
CA ILE A 138 -14.16 -14.58 -21.66
C ILE A 138 -14.68 -13.17 -21.50
N SER A 139 -15.98 -12.97 -21.67
CA SER A 139 -16.65 -11.72 -21.36
C SER A 139 -17.66 -11.96 -20.25
N LEU A 140 -17.72 -11.00 -19.33
CA LEU A 140 -18.68 -11.03 -18.23
C LEU A 140 -19.47 -9.73 -18.26
N VAL A 141 -20.71 -9.81 -17.77
CA VAL A 141 -21.58 -8.65 -17.65
C VAL A 141 -21.88 -8.44 -16.18
N ALA A 142 -21.78 -7.20 -15.72
CA ALA A 142 -22.01 -6.88 -14.31
C ALA A 142 -22.83 -5.61 -14.19
N ASP A 143 -23.64 -5.56 -13.13
CA ASP A 143 -24.39 -4.35 -12.80
C ASP A 143 -23.49 -3.31 -12.15
N ARG A 144 -22.52 -3.75 -11.38
CA ARG A 144 -21.58 -2.88 -10.65
C ARG A 144 -20.18 -3.49 -10.73
N VAL A 145 -19.17 -2.63 -10.80
CA VAL A 145 -17.77 -3.08 -10.84
C VAL A 145 -16.98 -2.27 -9.82
N ILE A 146 -16.16 -2.96 -9.02
CA ILE A 146 -15.26 -2.32 -8.08
C ILE A 146 -13.83 -2.62 -8.52
N LEU A 147 -13.05 -1.55 -8.76
CA LEU A 147 -11.63 -1.69 -9.04
C LEU A 147 -10.87 -1.76 -7.71
N ALA A 148 -10.27 -2.90 -7.46
CA ALA A 148 -9.58 -3.19 -6.20
C ALA A 148 -8.18 -3.71 -6.50
N PHE A 149 -7.40 -2.90 -7.22
CA PHE A 149 -6.11 -3.32 -7.77
C PHE A 149 -5.03 -3.57 -6.72
N GLY A 150 -5.17 -3.03 -5.52
CA GLY A 150 -4.06 -2.96 -4.59
C GLY A 150 -3.08 -1.88 -5.03
N ASN A 151 -1.83 -1.99 -4.60
CA ASN A 151 -0.83 -1.00 -4.94
C ASN A 151 -0.24 -1.29 -6.32
N PRO A 152 -0.12 -0.27 -7.17
CA PRO A 152 0.56 -0.45 -8.46
C PRO A 152 2.04 -0.74 -8.29
N PRO A 153 2.68 -1.33 -9.31
CA PRO A 153 4.12 -1.53 -9.25
C PRO A 153 4.88 -0.20 -9.29
N PRO A 154 6.13 -0.19 -8.85
CA PRO A 154 6.91 1.04 -8.88
C PRO A 154 7.34 1.39 -10.30
N ARG A 155 7.58 2.69 -10.50
CA ARG A 155 8.15 3.18 -11.75
C ARG A 155 9.66 3.19 -11.66
N ASN A 156 10.33 3.02 -12.83
CA ASN A 156 11.76 3.16 -12.87
C ASN A 156 12.17 4.62 -12.66
N PRO A 157 13.16 4.88 -11.80
CA PRO A 157 13.66 6.26 -11.66
C PRO A 157 14.24 6.78 -12.97
N GLU A 158 14.14 8.09 -13.17
CA GLU A 158 14.70 8.72 -14.36
C GLU A 158 16.22 8.76 -14.26
N ILE A 159 16.90 8.28 -15.30
CA ILE A 159 18.35 8.28 -15.38
C ILE A 159 18.77 8.64 -16.80
N LEU A 160 20.07 8.88 -16.99
CA LEU A 160 20.58 9.30 -18.30
C LEU A 160 20.43 8.20 -19.35
N ASP A 161 20.78 6.98 -19.00
CA ASP A 161 20.70 5.85 -19.94
C ASP A 161 19.81 4.76 -19.37
N SER A 162 18.56 4.76 -19.79
CA SER A 162 17.56 3.84 -19.27
C SER A 162 17.77 2.39 -19.74
N SER A 163 18.73 2.14 -20.64
CA SER A 163 18.96 0.77 -21.08
C SER A 163 19.42 -0.14 -19.96
N PHE A 164 19.97 0.42 -18.88
CA PHE A 164 20.33 -0.38 -17.71
C PHE A 164 19.14 -1.16 -17.16
N TYR A 165 17.93 -0.62 -17.28
CA TYR A 165 16.76 -1.28 -16.70
C TYR A 165 16.41 -2.59 -17.39
N GLU A 166 17.05 -2.92 -18.50
CA GLU A 166 16.90 -4.23 -19.14
C GLU A 166 17.91 -5.25 -18.64
N SER A 167 18.84 -4.84 -17.79
CA SER A 167 19.91 -5.71 -17.30
C SER A 167 19.40 -6.71 -16.25
N ASP A 168 20.05 -7.88 -16.21
CA ASP A 168 19.83 -8.86 -15.13
C ASP A 168 20.32 -8.33 -13.79
N ARG A 169 21.09 -7.26 -13.78
CA ARG A 169 21.54 -6.64 -12.52
C ARG A 169 20.55 -5.65 -11.95
N TYR A 170 19.37 -5.55 -12.56
CA TYR A 170 18.31 -4.66 -12.10
C TYR A 170 17.04 -5.43 -11.82
N VAL A 171 16.42 -5.16 -10.69
CA VAL A 171 15.14 -5.75 -10.27
C VAL A 171 14.14 -4.62 -10.14
N ARG A 172 13.16 -4.55 -11.03
CA ARG A 172 12.18 -3.48 -10.98
C ARG A 172 11.15 -3.71 -9.88
N SER A 173 10.71 -4.95 -9.71
CA SER A 173 9.66 -5.27 -8.75
C SER A 173 10.15 -6.35 -7.81
N VAL A 174 10.53 -5.92 -6.60
CA VAL A 174 11.13 -6.85 -5.64
C VAL A 174 10.12 -7.89 -5.14
N TRP A 175 8.82 -7.61 -5.27
CA TRP A 175 7.78 -8.53 -4.82
C TRP A 175 7.44 -9.60 -5.85
N ASN A 176 7.75 -9.36 -7.13
CA ASN A 176 7.33 -10.23 -8.21
C ASN A 176 8.48 -11.00 -8.86
N GLU A 177 9.72 -10.74 -8.46
CA GLU A 177 10.88 -11.38 -9.08
C GLU A 177 11.66 -12.15 -8.02
N ASN A 178 12.18 -13.31 -8.41
CA ASN A 178 13.05 -14.08 -7.54
C ASN A 178 14.49 -13.57 -7.69
N TRP A 179 14.76 -12.44 -7.05
CA TRP A 179 16.03 -11.77 -7.25
C TRP A 179 17.15 -12.31 -6.37
N PHE A 180 16.81 -12.96 -5.25
CA PHE A 180 17.85 -13.38 -4.31
C PHE A 180 18.78 -14.40 -4.93
N SER A 181 18.30 -15.18 -5.88
CA SER A 181 19.12 -16.18 -6.57
C SER A 181 20.17 -15.55 -7.49
N ARG A 182 20.08 -14.25 -7.75
CA ARG A 182 21.02 -13.55 -8.64
C ARG A 182 22.29 -13.11 -7.93
N ILE A 183 22.38 -13.29 -6.62
CA ILE A 183 23.53 -12.83 -5.84
C ILE A 183 24.06 -13.96 -4.99
N SER A 184 25.33 -13.83 -4.58
CA SER A 184 25.93 -14.68 -3.58
C SER A 184 26.00 -13.94 -2.23
N GLY A 185 26.37 -14.65 -1.17
CA GLY A 185 26.27 -14.11 0.18
C GLY A 185 27.17 -12.91 0.48
N LEU A 186 28.19 -12.66 -0.33
CA LEU A 186 29.10 -11.52 -0.12
C LEU A 186 28.95 -10.44 -1.18
N ASP A 187 28.04 -10.61 -2.14
CA ASP A 187 27.81 -9.59 -3.15
C ASP A 187 27.19 -8.35 -2.52
N SER A 188 27.56 -7.18 -3.05
CA SER A 188 26.96 -5.95 -2.58
C SER A 188 25.64 -5.68 -3.33
N VAL A 189 24.70 -5.06 -2.65
CA VAL A 189 23.37 -4.78 -3.18
C VAL A 189 23.04 -3.31 -2.94
N LEU A 190 22.51 -2.66 -3.97
CA LEU A 190 22.04 -1.28 -3.86
C LEU A 190 20.51 -1.27 -3.94
N LEU A 191 19.88 -0.62 -2.97
CA LEU A 191 18.43 -0.45 -2.94
C LEU A 191 18.09 1.01 -3.20
N ILE A 192 17.19 1.24 -4.15
CA ILE A 192 16.70 2.59 -4.44
C ILE A 192 15.47 2.83 -3.58
N GLY A 193 15.57 3.74 -2.61
CA GLY A 193 14.53 4.02 -1.66
C GLY A 193 14.95 3.65 -0.26
N SER A 194 14.31 4.25 0.74
CA SER A 194 14.62 4.00 2.14
C SER A 194 13.38 3.86 3.00
N GLY A 195 12.24 3.58 2.40
CA GLY A 195 10.99 3.36 3.12
C GLY A 195 10.77 1.91 3.50
N LEU A 196 9.50 1.56 3.72
CA LEU A 196 9.16 0.22 4.22
C LEU A 196 9.59 -0.90 3.28
N THR A 197 9.46 -0.68 1.96
CA THR A 197 9.89 -1.71 1.01
C THR A 197 11.37 -1.98 1.12
N ALA A 198 12.17 -0.92 1.22
CA ALA A 198 13.62 -1.10 1.36
C ALA A 198 13.96 -1.82 2.65
N VAL A 199 13.30 -1.46 3.76
CA VAL A 199 13.53 -2.13 5.03
C VAL A 199 13.20 -3.63 4.92
N ASP A 200 12.10 -3.97 4.25
CA ASP A 200 11.73 -5.38 4.06
C ASP A 200 12.83 -6.12 3.31
N GLN A 201 13.40 -5.51 2.27
CA GLN A 201 14.44 -6.20 1.50
C GLN A 201 15.75 -6.32 2.27
N VAL A 202 16.10 -5.32 3.08
CA VAL A 202 17.26 -5.44 3.96
C VAL A 202 17.07 -6.62 4.93
N MET A 203 15.87 -6.74 5.50
CA MET A 203 15.60 -7.85 6.41
C MET A 203 15.62 -9.20 5.69
N THR A 204 15.13 -9.24 4.46
CA THR A 204 15.20 -10.47 3.66
C THR A 204 16.65 -10.90 3.45
N LEU A 205 17.50 -9.94 3.08
CA LEU A 205 18.92 -10.23 2.91
C LEU A 205 19.53 -10.78 4.21
N LYS A 206 19.26 -10.11 5.32
CA LYS A 206 19.81 -10.53 6.61
C LYS A 206 19.34 -11.93 7.00
N GLN A 207 18.04 -12.19 6.86
CA GLN A 207 17.47 -13.48 7.26
C GLN A 207 17.99 -14.63 6.43
N ARG A 208 18.35 -14.35 5.16
CA ARG A 208 18.88 -15.39 4.28
C ARG A 208 20.39 -15.52 4.35
N GLY A 209 21.01 -14.86 5.34
CA GLY A 209 22.44 -15.04 5.58
C GLY A 209 23.36 -14.19 4.74
N HIS A 210 22.82 -13.17 4.05
CA HIS A 210 23.65 -12.28 3.26
C HIS A 210 24.53 -11.43 4.16
N ARG A 211 25.82 -11.31 3.83
CA ARG A 211 26.79 -10.58 4.63
C ARG A 211 27.55 -9.52 3.82
N GLY A 212 27.24 -9.37 2.55
CA GLY A 212 27.82 -8.31 1.74
C GLY A 212 27.29 -6.94 2.11
N SER A 213 27.91 -5.91 1.55
CA SER A 213 27.50 -4.53 1.76
C SER A 213 26.11 -4.28 1.18
N VAL A 214 25.29 -3.54 1.93
CA VAL A 214 23.98 -3.13 1.48
C VAL A 214 23.95 -1.60 1.48
N HIS A 215 23.58 -1.03 0.34
CA HIS A 215 23.50 0.42 0.19
C HIS A 215 22.06 0.83 -0.07
N LEU A 216 21.59 1.86 0.64
CA LEU A 216 20.32 2.50 0.34
C LEU A 216 20.61 3.89 -0.23
N VAL A 217 19.83 4.30 -1.21
CA VAL A 217 19.91 5.66 -1.71
C VAL A 217 18.51 6.25 -1.79
N SER A 218 18.34 7.44 -1.21
CA SER A 218 17.08 8.17 -1.33
C SER A 218 17.39 9.66 -1.26
N ARG A 219 16.42 10.47 -1.69
CA ARG A 219 16.64 11.90 -1.76
C ARG A 219 16.96 12.52 -0.40
N ARG A 220 16.36 12.02 0.67
CA ARG A 220 16.50 12.60 2.00
C ARG A 220 17.16 11.67 3.00
N GLY A 221 17.40 10.43 2.64
CA GLY A 221 18.10 9.48 3.51
C GLY A 221 17.36 9.12 4.78
N LEU A 222 16.02 9.21 4.76
CA LEU A 222 15.21 8.96 5.96
C LEU A 222 14.75 7.52 6.02
N LEU A 223 14.81 6.95 7.23
CA LEU A 223 14.28 5.61 7.49
C LEU A 223 13.00 5.71 8.31
N PRO A 224 12.10 4.73 8.17
CA PRO A 224 10.91 4.70 9.03
C PRO A 224 11.28 4.68 10.50
N GLN A 225 10.49 5.41 11.30
CA GLN A 225 10.69 5.44 12.75
C GLN A 225 10.20 4.15 13.40
N PRO A 226 10.76 3.75 14.51
CA PRO A 226 10.24 2.57 15.21
C PRO A 226 8.91 2.89 15.89
N HIS A 227 8.08 1.85 15.98
CA HIS A 227 6.82 1.95 16.70
C HIS A 227 7.07 1.94 18.21
N GLN A 228 6.15 2.59 18.94
CA GLN A 228 6.13 2.56 20.40
C GLN A 228 4.67 2.72 20.83
N ALA A 229 4.25 1.91 21.77
CA ALA A 229 2.89 2.03 22.30
C ALA A 229 2.73 3.37 23.02
N VAL A 230 1.65 4.07 22.76
CA VAL A 230 1.39 5.36 23.35
C VAL A 230 -0.08 5.43 23.78
N PRO A 231 -0.40 6.25 24.79
CA PRO A 231 -1.81 6.41 25.17
C PRO A 231 -2.57 7.16 24.08
N ASN A 232 -3.87 6.99 24.07
CA ASN A 232 -4.75 7.71 23.17
C ASN A 232 -4.69 9.20 23.50
N ARG A 233 -4.79 10.02 22.47
CA ARG A 233 -4.78 11.46 22.61
C ARG A 233 -5.73 12.06 21.59
N CYS A 234 -6.36 13.18 21.93
CA CYS A 234 -7.22 13.91 21.00
C CYS A 234 -6.41 15.01 20.33
N PHE A 235 -6.57 15.11 19.00
CA PHE A 235 -5.98 16.22 18.27
C PHE A 235 -7.05 17.29 18.08
N PRO A 236 -6.74 18.57 18.29
CA PRO A 236 -7.77 19.61 18.17
C PRO A 236 -8.39 19.62 16.78
N LEU A 237 -9.72 19.71 16.73
CA LEU A 237 -10.43 19.85 15.48
C LEU A 237 -10.02 21.16 14.81
N THR A 238 -9.66 21.05 13.53
CA THR A 238 -9.21 22.25 12.82
C THR A 238 -9.47 22.04 11.32
N LYS A 239 -9.48 23.13 10.60
CA LYS A 239 -9.46 23.11 9.15
C LYS A 239 -8.09 23.57 8.68
N GLY A 240 -7.50 22.82 7.80
CA GLY A 240 -6.21 23.20 7.25
C GLY A 240 -6.37 24.27 6.20
N GLU A 241 -5.86 25.45 6.49
CA GLU A 241 -5.83 26.52 5.51
C GLU A 241 -4.53 26.54 4.74
N THR A 242 -3.42 26.30 5.45
CA THR A 242 -2.12 26.19 4.84
C THR A 242 -1.35 25.06 5.49
N VAL A 243 -0.38 24.55 4.75
CA VAL A 243 0.52 23.51 5.26
C VAL A 243 1.33 24.10 6.43
N ARG A 244 1.75 25.35 6.31
CA ARG A 244 2.52 26.00 7.39
C ARG A 244 1.72 26.07 8.69
N SER A 245 0.45 26.44 8.62
CA SER A 245 -0.36 26.54 9.84
C SER A 245 -0.62 25.17 10.45
N LEU A 246 -0.83 24.15 9.63
CA LEU A 246 -0.99 22.78 10.13
C LEU A 246 0.29 22.27 10.78
N LEU A 247 1.44 22.53 10.16
CA LEU A 247 2.71 22.10 10.71
C LEU A 247 2.97 22.77 12.06
N ARG A 248 2.64 24.06 12.16
CA ARG A 248 2.78 24.77 13.43
C ARG A 248 1.91 24.14 14.50
N LEU A 249 0.67 23.80 14.15
CA LEU A 249 -0.23 23.17 15.11
C LEU A 249 0.28 21.80 15.56
N VAL A 250 0.77 21.00 14.62
CA VAL A 250 1.31 19.69 14.95
C VAL A 250 2.51 19.83 15.89
N ARG A 251 3.40 20.78 15.60
CA ARG A 251 4.55 21.00 16.47
C ARG A 251 4.15 21.45 17.86
N GLN A 252 3.14 22.31 17.97
CA GLN A 252 2.63 22.74 19.27
C GLN A 252 2.08 21.56 20.06
N GLU A 253 1.32 20.70 19.38
CA GLU A 253 0.75 19.51 20.04
C GLU A 253 1.85 18.54 20.48
N ILE A 254 2.89 18.37 19.68
CA ILE A 254 4.01 17.51 20.06
C ILE A 254 4.74 18.09 21.28
N ASN A 255 5.00 19.38 21.29
CA ASN A 255 5.65 20.02 22.43
C ASN A 255 4.81 19.89 23.69
N GLN A 256 3.50 20.06 23.58
CA GLN A 256 2.63 19.89 24.73
C GLN A 256 2.61 18.42 25.20
N ALA A 257 2.55 17.48 24.29
CA ALA A 257 2.59 16.07 24.66
C ALA A 257 3.87 15.74 25.41
N MET A 258 5.00 16.22 24.91
CA MET A 258 6.30 15.98 25.56
C MET A 258 6.34 16.60 26.96
N ALA A 259 5.76 17.76 27.13
CA ALA A 259 5.68 18.40 28.45
C ALA A 259 4.84 17.59 29.42
N GLU A 260 3.89 16.82 28.90
CA GLU A 260 3.03 15.94 29.69
C GLU A 260 3.63 14.53 29.85
N GLY A 261 4.85 14.31 29.38
CA GLY A 261 5.51 13.01 29.44
C GLY A 261 5.07 12.04 28.38
N GLN A 262 4.42 12.51 27.32
CA GLN A 262 3.98 11.66 26.22
C GLN A 262 4.89 11.80 25.02
N ASP A 263 4.89 10.77 24.20
CA ASP A 263 5.74 10.70 23.01
C ASP A 263 5.04 11.34 21.81
N TRP A 264 5.82 11.83 20.84
CA TRP A 264 5.29 12.44 19.61
C TRP A 264 4.34 11.50 18.88
N ARG A 265 4.51 10.20 19.05
CA ARG A 265 3.70 9.22 18.34
C ARG A 265 2.22 9.34 18.73
N SER A 266 1.93 9.76 19.95
CA SER A 266 0.55 9.95 20.37
C SER A 266 -0.14 11.04 19.54
N VAL A 267 0.60 12.09 19.18
CA VAL A 267 0.06 13.18 18.37
C VAL A 267 -0.17 12.72 16.92
N ILE A 268 0.81 12.03 16.34
CA ILE A 268 0.67 11.53 14.97
C ILE A 268 -0.51 10.53 14.89
N ASP A 269 -0.62 9.64 15.86
CA ASP A 269 -1.72 8.67 15.88
C ASP A 269 -3.08 9.36 16.04
N ALA A 270 -3.14 10.40 16.86
CA ALA A 270 -4.37 11.17 17.04
C ALA A 270 -4.77 11.90 15.76
N LEU A 271 -3.77 12.39 15.03
CA LEU A 271 -4.02 13.10 13.77
C LEU A 271 -4.61 12.20 12.71
N ARG A 272 -4.35 10.91 12.81
CA ARG A 272 -4.74 9.96 11.77
C ARG A 272 -6.24 9.97 11.48
N SER A 273 -7.06 10.08 12.52
CA SER A 273 -8.51 10.04 12.34
C SER A 273 -9.04 11.26 11.60
N GLN A 274 -8.25 12.33 11.54
CA GLN A 274 -8.65 13.56 10.87
C GLN A 274 -7.91 13.78 9.56
N THR A 275 -7.05 12.86 9.16
CA THR A 275 -6.18 13.09 8.00
C THR A 275 -7.00 13.32 6.74
N ASP A 276 -8.05 12.52 6.52
CA ASP A 276 -8.88 12.68 5.32
C ASP A 276 -9.50 14.06 5.26
N SER A 277 -10.11 14.52 6.34
CA SER A 277 -10.78 15.82 6.30
C SER A 277 -9.79 16.96 6.22
N LEU A 278 -8.65 16.84 6.90
CA LEU A 278 -7.61 17.85 6.79
C LEU A 278 -7.07 17.95 5.37
N TRP A 279 -6.79 16.78 4.77
CA TRP A 279 -6.28 16.77 3.41
C TRP A 279 -7.27 17.43 2.44
N GLN A 280 -8.54 17.07 2.55
CA GLN A 280 -9.55 17.62 1.67
C GLN A 280 -9.80 19.10 1.91
N SER A 281 -9.54 19.61 3.12
CA SER A 281 -9.73 21.02 3.40
C SER A 281 -8.60 21.90 2.87
N LEU A 282 -7.46 21.30 2.52
CA LEU A 282 -6.34 22.07 1.98
C LEU A 282 -6.62 22.45 0.53
N PRO A 283 -6.40 23.71 0.13
CA PRO A 283 -6.45 24.06 -1.28
C PRO A 283 -5.43 23.24 -2.09
N LEU A 284 -5.70 23.07 -3.37
CA LEU A 284 -4.85 22.29 -4.26
C LEU A 284 -3.38 22.76 -4.20
N GLU A 285 -3.16 24.07 -4.16
CA GLU A 285 -1.83 24.61 -4.11
C GLU A 285 -1.08 24.16 -2.83
N GLU A 286 -1.82 24.13 -1.71
CA GLU A 286 -1.23 23.68 -0.45
C GLU A 286 -0.98 22.19 -0.44
N GLN A 287 -1.86 21.40 -1.06
CA GLN A 287 -1.61 19.97 -1.22
C GLN A 287 -0.33 19.74 -2.00
N ARG A 288 -0.11 20.51 -3.08
CA ARG A 288 1.13 20.41 -3.85
C ARG A 288 2.35 20.78 -3.02
N ARG A 289 2.21 21.81 -2.17
CA ARG A 289 3.31 22.24 -1.29
C ARG A 289 3.70 21.12 -0.30
N PHE A 290 2.68 20.46 0.27
CA PHE A 290 2.93 19.32 1.15
C PHE A 290 3.71 18.21 0.41
N LEU A 291 3.27 17.87 -0.80
CA LEU A 291 3.93 16.80 -1.55
C LEU A 291 5.38 17.13 -1.86
N ARG A 292 5.68 18.41 -2.16
CA ARG A 292 7.05 18.81 -2.48
C ARG A 292 7.97 18.81 -1.26
N HIS A 293 7.47 19.22 -0.10
CA HIS A 293 8.37 19.58 1.00
C HIS A 293 8.21 18.69 2.24
N LEU A 294 7.03 18.18 2.53
CA LEU A 294 6.79 17.52 3.79
C LEU A 294 6.51 16.03 3.70
N ARG A 295 6.15 15.54 2.52
CA ARG A 295 5.74 14.14 2.37
C ARG A 295 6.76 13.14 2.93
N PRO A 296 8.07 13.27 2.65
CA PRO A 296 9.01 12.27 3.17
C PRO A 296 9.05 12.23 4.69
N TYR A 297 8.94 13.39 5.33
CA TYR A 297 8.95 13.47 6.80
C TYR A 297 7.68 12.86 7.38
N TRP A 298 6.53 13.16 6.76
CA TRP A 298 5.28 12.53 7.17
C TRP A 298 5.35 11.01 7.08
N GLU A 299 5.87 10.50 5.96
CA GLU A 299 5.88 9.06 5.71
C GLU A 299 6.66 8.30 6.77
N VAL A 300 7.84 8.79 7.19
CA VAL A 300 8.66 8.04 8.14
C VAL A 300 8.11 8.11 9.56
N HIS A 301 7.34 9.14 9.90
CA HIS A 301 6.72 9.25 11.22
C HIS A 301 5.39 8.50 11.27
N ARG A 302 4.71 8.41 10.14
CA ARG A 302 3.40 7.78 10.06
C ARG A 302 3.50 6.27 9.84
N HIS A 303 4.38 5.84 8.93
CA HIS A 303 4.55 4.44 8.56
C HIS A 303 5.78 3.89 9.27
N ARG A 304 5.56 3.32 10.44
CA ARG A 304 6.64 2.91 11.34
C ARG A 304 6.92 1.42 11.22
N ILE A 305 7.99 0.99 11.87
CA ILE A 305 8.46 -0.41 11.82
C ILE A 305 8.49 -0.97 13.25
N PRO A 306 8.45 -2.31 13.38
CA PRO A 306 8.58 -2.91 14.71
C PRO A 306 9.91 -2.52 15.38
N PRO A 307 9.92 -2.36 16.69
CA PRO A 307 11.15 -1.98 17.38
C PRO A 307 12.31 -2.95 17.16
N THR A 308 12.04 -4.25 17.06
CA THR A 308 13.08 -5.24 16.80
C THR A 308 13.73 -5.03 15.44
N ILE A 309 12.93 -4.66 14.44
CA ILE A 309 13.47 -4.38 13.10
C ILE A 309 14.35 -3.14 13.14
N ALA A 310 13.92 -2.11 13.87
CA ALA A 310 14.74 -0.90 14.02
C ALA A 310 16.07 -1.21 14.67
N GLN A 311 16.08 -2.08 15.68
CA GLN A 311 17.32 -2.48 16.34
C GLN A 311 18.25 -3.20 15.36
N GLU A 312 17.70 -4.08 14.54
CA GLU A 312 18.51 -4.82 13.57
C GLU A 312 19.10 -3.87 12.51
N LEU A 313 18.33 -2.89 12.06
CA LEU A 313 18.85 -1.89 11.12
C LEU A 313 19.99 -1.10 11.76
N HIS A 314 19.81 -0.67 12.99
CA HIS A 314 20.86 0.06 13.71
C HIS A 314 22.14 -0.78 13.82
N GLN A 315 22.00 -2.07 14.12
CA GLN A 315 23.16 -2.93 14.22
C GLN A 315 23.89 -3.03 12.89
N LEU A 316 23.16 -3.21 11.79
CA LEU A 316 23.77 -3.27 10.47
C LEU A 316 24.47 -1.97 10.11
N MET A 317 23.92 -0.84 10.53
CA MET A 317 24.55 0.46 10.27
C MET A 317 25.82 0.63 11.11
N ARG A 318 25.79 0.21 12.38
CA ARG A 318 26.96 0.33 13.25
C ARG A 318 28.13 -0.51 12.75
N THR A 319 27.87 -1.69 12.20
CA THR A 319 28.94 -2.54 11.67
C THR A 319 29.43 -2.07 10.30
N GLY A 320 28.73 -1.13 9.66
CA GLY A 320 29.08 -0.66 8.35
C GLY A 320 28.52 -1.51 7.21
N GLN A 321 27.82 -2.59 7.52
CA GLN A 321 27.26 -3.41 6.46
C GLN A 321 26.14 -2.67 5.70
N LEU A 322 25.35 -1.87 6.41
CA LEU A 322 24.30 -1.05 5.80
C LEU A 322 24.74 0.40 5.78
N GLN A 323 24.73 1.01 4.59
CA GLN A 323 25.13 2.39 4.39
C GLN A 323 24.02 3.14 3.66
N ILE A 324 23.75 4.36 4.11
CA ILE A 324 22.69 5.19 3.53
C ILE A 324 23.33 6.38 2.83
N HIS A 325 22.94 6.57 1.56
CA HIS A 325 23.42 7.67 0.73
C HIS A 325 22.26 8.60 0.45
N THR A 326 22.46 9.89 0.74
CA THR A 326 21.43 10.89 0.56
C THR A 326 21.69 11.66 -0.72
N GLY A 327 20.85 11.43 -1.72
CA GLY A 327 21.04 12.04 -3.03
C GLY A 327 20.11 11.46 -4.06
N ARG A 328 20.37 11.81 -5.29
CA ARG A 328 19.54 11.41 -6.43
C ARG A 328 20.42 10.64 -7.42
N ILE A 329 19.94 9.47 -7.83
CA ILE A 329 20.65 8.68 -8.83
C ILE A 329 20.59 9.40 -10.16
N GLN A 330 21.75 9.55 -10.80
CA GLN A 330 21.86 10.17 -12.12
C GLN A 330 21.96 9.13 -13.22
N ASP A 331 22.66 8.03 -12.97
CA ASP A 331 22.88 7.02 -13.99
C ASP A 331 23.44 5.76 -13.36
N PHE A 332 23.43 4.69 -14.14
CA PHE A 332 24.09 3.43 -13.82
C PHE A 332 25.04 3.06 -14.95
N GLN A 333 26.22 2.61 -14.58
CA GLN A 333 27.22 2.13 -15.55
C GLN A 333 27.51 0.68 -15.24
N GLU A 334 27.10 -0.20 -16.13
CA GLU A 334 27.25 -1.63 -15.92
C GLU A 334 28.60 -2.11 -16.45
N THR A 335 29.23 -3.01 -15.69
CA THR A 335 30.46 -3.67 -16.09
C THR A 335 30.25 -5.18 -16.04
N ARG A 336 31.28 -5.95 -16.39
CA ARG A 336 31.19 -7.40 -16.29
C ARG A 336 30.94 -7.86 -14.85
N SER A 337 31.55 -7.19 -13.90
CA SER A 337 31.55 -7.65 -12.51
C SER A 337 30.49 -6.97 -11.64
N GLY A 338 29.79 -5.98 -12.18
CA GLY A 338 28.80 -5.29 -11.37
C GLY A 338 28.26 -4.05 -12.03
N VAL A 339 27.79 -3.14 -11.20
CA VAL A 339 27.23 -1.89 -11.69
C VAL A 339 27.69 -0.76 -10.77
N LYS A 340 27.95 0.40 -11.38
CA LYS A 340 28.35 1.59 -10.66
C LYS A 340 27.21 2.59 -10.75
N ALA A 341 26.64 2.96 -9.61
CA ALA A 341 25.59 3.97 -9.54
C ALA A 341 26.26 5.33 -9.36
N ILE A 342 25.84 6.30 -10.16
CA ILE A 342 26.32 7.68 -10.08
C ILE A 342 25.23 8.46 -9.34
N ILE A 343 25.57 9.00 -8.20
CA ILE A 343 24.62 9.67 -7.31
C ILE A 343 25.06 11.10 -7.10
N ARG A 344 24.17 12.06 -7.35
CA ARG A 344 24.40 13.44 -7.00
C ARG A 344 23.98 13.66 -5.56
N LYS A 345 24.91 14.11 -4.73
CA LYS A 345 24.65 14.33 -3.31
C LYS A 345 23.63 15.45 -3.13
N ARG A 346 22.81 15.29 -2.10
CA ARG A 346 21.76 16.27 -1.80
C ARG A 346 22.35 17.65 -1.56
N ASN A 347 21.71 18.67 -2.14
CA ASN A 347 22.08 20.09 -1.98
C ASN A 347 23.51 20.34 -2.48
N SER A 348 23.92 19.65 -3.52
CA SER A 348 25.29 19.72 -4.01
C SER A 348 25.31 19.35 -5.48
N GLN A 349 26.39 19.71 -6.16
CA GLN A 349 26.68 19.21 -7.51
C GLN A 349 27.67 18.06 -7.49
N ASP A 350 28.13 17.69 -6.29
CA ASP A 350 29.11 16.60 -6.16
C ASP A 350 28.47 15.27 -6.51
N LEU A 351 29.23 14.45 -7.21
CA LEU A 351 28.82 13.10 -7.57
C LEU A 351 29.61 12.10 -6.75
N ILE A 352 28.94 11.05 -6.33
CA ILE A 352 29.61 9.90 -5.72
C ILE A 352 29.26 8.66 -6.50
N GLU A 353 30.12 7.65 -6.40
CA GLU A 353 29.96 6.37 -7.06
C GLU A 353 29.74 5.29 -6.01
N VAL A 354 28.73 4.46 -6.22
CA VAL A 354 28.46 3.32 -5.36
C VAL A 354 28.46 2.07 -6.24
N ARG A 355 29.32 1.12 -5.92
CA ARG A 355 29.43 -0.12 -6.68
C ARG A 355 28.62 -1.21 -6.02
N SER A 356 27.92 -2.00 -6.85
CA SER A 356 27.13 -3.12 -6.35
C SER A 356 27.05 -4.19 -7.41
N HIS A 357 26.56 -5.36 -7.01
CA HIS A 357 26.34 -6.47 -7.93
C HIS A 357 24.90 -6.53 -8.42
N LEU A 358 23.98 -5.95 -7.67
CA LEU A 358 22.56 -6.00 -8.00
C LEU A 358 21.90 -4.72 -7.49
N VAL A 359 20.94 -4.21 -8.24
CA VAL A 359 20.18 -3.02 -7.90
C VAL A 359 18.71 -3.40 -7.75
N LEU A 360 18.13 -3.08 -6.60
CA LEU A 360 16.71 -3.34 -6.31
C LEU A 360 15.95 -2.03 -6.29
N ASN A 361 14.86 -1.96 -7.05
CA ASN A 361 13.99 -0.79 -7.02
C ASN A 361 13.01 -0.95 -5.85
N CYS A 362 13.27 -0.23 -4.77
CA CYS A 362 12.43 -0.23 -3.58
C CYS A 362 11.69 1.08 -3.40
N THR A 363 11.51 1.84 -4.46
CA THR A 363 10.65 3.02 -4.41
C THR A 363 9.21 2.54 -4.24
N GLY A 364 8.35 3.39 -3.71
CA GLY A 364 6.97 3.01 -3.47
C GLY A 364 6.18 2.84 -4.76
N PRO A 365 4.91 2.46 -4.64
CA PRO A 365 4.07 2.25 -5.82
C PRO A 365 3.94 3.52 -6.64
N GLU A 366 3.83 3.36 -7.96
CA GLU A 366 3.55 4.49 -8.84
C GLU A 366 2.13 5.00 -8.55
N CYS A 367 2.03 6.27 -8.22
CA CYS A 367 0.72 6.87 -7.93
C CYS A 367 0.06 7.46 -9.16
N ASP A 368 0.83 7.83 -10.18
CA ASP A 368 0.29 8.43 -11.40
C ASP A 368 -0.21 7.33 -12.31
N PHE A 369 -1.52 7.11 -12.30
CA PHE A 369 -2.14 6.01 -13.06
C PHE A 369 -1.96 6.17 -14.57
N ARG A 370 -1.70 7.37 -15.06
CA ARG A 370 -1.40 7.55 -16.49
C ARG A 370 -0.14 6.81 -16.92
N LYS A 371 0.77 6.57 -15.97
CA LYS A 371 2.08 5.96 -16.24
C LYS A 371 2.09 4.46 -16.03
N LEU A 372 0.98 3.86 -15.62
CA LEU A 372 0.93 2.43 -15.38
C LEU A 372 0.83 1.67 -16.70
N ASP A 373 1.63 0.59 -16.79
CA ASP A 373 1.58 -0.31 -17.93
C ASP A 373 0.53 -1.39 -17.67
N ASN A 374 -0.72 -0.97 -17.67
CA ASN A 374 -1.86 -1.82 -17.33
C ASN A 374 -2.93 -1.59 -18.39
N PRO A 375 -3.27 -2.62 -19.19
CA PRO A 375 -4.20 -2.44 -20.29
C PRO A 375 -5.56 -1.90 -19.86
N LEU A 376 -6.11 -2.40 -18.74
CA LEU A 376 -7.41 -1.92 -18.29
C LEU A 376 -7.37 -0.44 -17.93
N ILE A 377 -6.35 -0.04 -17.16
CA ILE A 377 -6.22 1.37 -16.77
C ILE A 377 -6.10 2.25 -18.02
N GLN A 378 -5.28 1.83 -18.97
CA GLN A 378 -5.10 2.62 -20.18
C GLN A 378 -6.38 2.72 -21.01
N GLN A 379 -7.13 1.62 -21.09
CA GLN A 379 -8.40 1.62 -21.81
C GLN A 379 -9.41 2.54 -21.12
N LEU A 380 -9.50 2.47 -19.78
CA LEU A 380 -10.45 3.32 -19.05
C LEU A 380 -10.11 4.82 -19.18
N LEU A 381 -8.82 5.13 -19.13
CA LEU A 381 -8.39 6.52 -19.30
C LEU A 381 -8.65 7.01 -20.72
N SER A 382 -8.34 6.20 -21.74
CA SER A 382 -8.49 6.63 -23.12
C SER A 382 -9.95 6.83 -23.52
N THR A 383 -10.85 6.03 -22.95
CA THR A 383 -12.28 6.19 -23.26
C THR A 383 -12.95 7.27 -22.41
N GLY A 384 -12.25 7.78 -21.40
CA GLY A 384 -12.81 8.83 -20.55
C GLY A 384 -13.75 8.32 -19.48
N LEU A 385 -13.85 7.00 -19.30
CA LEU A 385 -14.65 6.45 -18.20
C LEU A 385 -14.08 6.82 -16.85
N VAL A 386 -12.76 6.98 -16.78
CA VAL A 386 -12.09 7.48 -15.59
C VAL A 386 -11.12 8.58 -16.00
N CYS A 387 -10.67 9.35 -15.03
CA CYS A 387 -9.62 10.34 -15.27
C CYS A 387 -8.73 10.46 -14.03
N PRO A 388 -7.51 10.99 -14.21
CA PRO A 388 -6.63 11.17 -13.05
C PRO A 388 -7.18 12.22 -12.11
N ASP A 389 -6.85 12.10 -10.82
CA ASP A 389 -7.14 13.19 -9.90
C ASP A 389 -6.19 14.38 -10.19
N PRO A 390 -6.53 15.58 -9.70
CA PRO A 390 -5.70 16.76 -10.02
C PRO A 390 -4.25 16.67 -9.57
N LEU A 391 -3.95 15.89 -8.54
CA LEU A 391 -2.58 15.74 -8.04
C LEU A 391 -1.84 14.57 -8.67
N ARG A 392 -2.53 13.77 -9.48
CA ARG A 392 -1.99 12.56 -10.10
C ARG A 392 -1.47 11.56 -9.07
N LEU A 393 -2.22 11.44 -7.98
CA LEU A 393 -1.94 10.47 -6.93
C LEU A 393 -2.83 9.22 -7.04
N GLY A 394 -3.70 9.20 -8.04
CA GLY A 394 -4.62 8.10 -8.27
C GLY A 394 -5.60 8.47 -9.35
N LEU A 395 -6.87 8.16 -9.13
CA LEU A 395 -7.95 8.50 -10.06
C LEU A 395 -8.93 9.45 -9.37
N ALA A 396 -9.67 10.20 -10.18
CA ALA A 396 -10.71 11.07 -9.65
C ALA A 396 -11.85 10.21 -9.10
N VAL A 397 -12.21 10.41 -7.84
CA VAL A 397 -13.29 9.67 -7.19
C VAL A 397 -14.20 10.62 -6.43
N ALA A 398 -15.46 10.21 -6.29
CA ALA A 398 -16.40 10.88 -5.41
C ALA A 398 -16.21 10.42 -3.97
N GLU A 399 -16.96 11.00 -3.05
CA GLU A 399 -16.85 10.67 -1.63
C GLU A 399 -17.10 9.21 -1.35
N ASN A 400 -18.00 8.57 -2.09
CA ASN A 400 -18.32 7.15 -1.90
C ASN A 400 -17.42 6.21 -2.68
N GLY A 401 -16.38 6.73 -3.35
CA GLY A 401 -15.49 5.91 -4.15
C GLY A 401 -15.92 5.72 -5.59
N ALA A 402 -17.04 6.29 -6.00
CA ALA A 402 -17.45 6.23 -7.40
C ALA A 402 -16.40 6.91 -8.27
N LEU A 403 -16.06 6.28 -9.38
CA LEU A 403 -15.09 6.88 -10.30
C LEU A 403 -15.74 8.01 -11.08
N VAL A 404 -15.00 9.09 -11.24
CA VAL A 404 -15.48 10.30 -11.92
C VAL A 404 -14.93 10.29 -13.34
N ASP A 405 -15.81 10.48 -14.32
CA ASP A 405 -15.41 10.41 -15.71
C ASP A 405 -14.83 11.74 -16.20
N ARG A 406 -14.44 11.74 -17.48
CA ARG A 406 -13.78 12.91 -18.07
C ARG A 406 -14.65 14.15 -18.04
N GLN A 407 -15.98 13.99 -18.06
CA GLN A 407 -16.92 15.12 -17.98
C GLN A 407 -17.21 15.55 -16.56
N GLY A 408 -16.60 14.91 -15.56
CA GLY A 408 -16.82 15.28 -14.18
C GLY A 408 -17.99 14.59 -13.51
N LYS A 409 -18.57 13.58 -14.14
CA LYS A 409 -19.74 12.89 -13.60
C LYS A 409 -19.31 11.63 -12.85
N ALA A 410 -19.81 11.49 -11.63
CA ALA A 410 -19.55 10.28 -10.83
C ALA A 410 -20.37 9.11 -11.37
N SER A 411 -19.71 7.97 -11.54
CA SER A 411 -20.37 6.78 -12.05
C SER A 411 -21.34 6.20 -11.02
N GLU A 412 -22.42 5.60 -11.50
CA GLU A 412 -23.33 4.84 -10.65
C GLU A 412 -23.00 3.35 -10.69
N GLN A 413 -22.03 2.95 -11.51
CA GLN A 413 -21.73 1.53 -11.72
C GLN A 413 -20.28 1.16 -11.48
N LEU A 414 -19.36 2.14 -11.51
CA LEU A 414 -17.92 1.86 -11.46
C LEU A 414 -17.31 2.57 -10.27
N PHE A 415 -16.69 1.78 -9.39
CA PHE A 415 -16.16 2.26 -8.12
C PHE A 415 -14.72 1.81 -7.94
N ALA A 416 -13.98 2.50 -7.07
CA ALA A 416 -12.63 2.09 -6.71
C ALA A 416 -12.48 2.04 -5.21
N ILE A 417 -11.53 1.22 -4.76
CA ILE A 417 -11.19 1.08 -3.37
C ILE A 417 -9.67 1.03 -3.28
N GLY A 418 -9.11 1.64 -2.25
CA GLY A 418 -7.67 1.59 -2.03
C GLY A 418 -6.92 2.68 -2.76
N SER A 419 -5.81 2.31 -3.38
CA SER A 419 -4.85 3.25 -3.94
C SER A 419 -5.42 4.24 -4.95
N PRO A 420 -6.43 3.89 -5.78
CA PRO A 420 -6.96 4.92 -6.68
C PRO A 420 -7.57 6.12 -5.99
N ARG A 421 -7.98 5.98 -4.72
CA ARG A 421 -8.61 7.06 -3.97
C ARG A 421 -7.63 8.06 -3.36
N LYS A 422 -6.31 7.84 -3.53
CA LYS A 422 -5.33 8.59 -2.73
C LYS A 422 -5.38 10.10 -2.97
N GLY A 423 -5.64 10.54 -4.18
CA GLY A 423 -5.69 11.98 -4.45
C GLY A 423 -6.74 12.70 -3.63
N ARG A 424 -7.88 12.04 -3.37
CA ARG A 424 -8.95 12.64 -2.60
C ARG A 424 -8.77 12.45 -1.09
N PHE A 425 -8.30 11.26 -0.65
CA PHE A 425 -8.34 10.91 0.76
C PHE A 425 -6.98 10.86 1.44
N TRP A 426 -5.92 10.72 0.69
CA TRP A 426 -4.55 10.59 1.16
C TRP A 426 -4.29 9.25 1.87
N GLU A 427 -5.02 8.94 2.95
CA GLU A 427 -4.86 7.67 3.67
C GLU A 427 -5.88 6.67 3.14
N THR A 428 -5.45 5.74 2.29
CA THR A 428 -6.38 4.84 1.62
C THR A 428 -5.89 3.40 1.49
N THR A 429 -4.67 3.09 1.92
CA THR A 429 -4.09 1.79 1.56
C THR A 429 -3.79 0.89 2.75
N ALA A 430 -3.88 1.39 3.98
CA ALA A 430 -3.66 0.56 5.16
C ALA A 430 -4.94 -0.19 5.53
N VAL A 431 -4.77 -1.28 6.29
CA VAL A 431 -5.92 -2.11 6.67
C VAL A 431 -7.02 -1.30 7.35
N PRO A 432 -6.72 -0.40 8.30
CA PRO A 432 -7.81 0.37 8.93
C PRO A 432 -8.65 1.17 7.95
N GLU A 433 -8.05 1.70 6.89
CA GLU A 433 -8.81 2.44 5.87
C GLU A 433 -9.53 1.50 4.92
N ILE A 434 -8.85 0.44 4.50
CA ILE A 434 -9.43 -0.52 3.55
C ILE A 434 -10.67 -1.18 4.13
N ARG A 435 -10.61 -1.59 5.41
CA ARG A 435 -11.77 -2.28 6.00
C ARG A 435 -13.01 -1.39 6.06
N VAL A 436 -12.84 -0.10 6.33
CA VAL A 436 -13.95 0.84 6.32
C VAL A 436 -14.47 1.06 4.91
N GLN A 437 -13.56 1.26 3.95
CA GLN A 437 -13.95 1.44 2.56
C GLN A 437 -14.72 0.23 2.04
N ALA A 438 -14.24 -0.98 2.37
CA ALA A 438 -14.88 -2.20 1.88
C ALA A 438 -16.30 -2.34 2.43
N GLN A 439 -16.47 -2.07 3.72
CA GLN A 439 -17.78 -2.16 4.35
C GLN A 439 -18.74 -1.15 3.74
N GLN A 440 -18.31 0.10 3.61
CA GLN A 440 -19.15 1.16 3.08
C GLN A 440 -19.48 0.93 1.61
N THR A 441 -18.52 0.47 0.83
CA THR A 441 -18.77 0.18 -0.59
C THR A 441 -19.81 -0.93 -0.74
N ALA A 442 -19.66 -2.00 0.02
CA ALA A 442 -20.61 -3.10 -0.05
C ALA A 442 -22.02 -2.65 0.37
N GLN A 443 -22.13 -1.86 1.43
CA GLN A 443 -23.42 -1.33 1.86
C GLN A 443 -24.06 -0.48 0.77
N ASN A 444 -23.29 0.40 0.15
CA ASN A 444 -23.79 1.25 -0.92
C ASN A 444 -24.25 0.43 -2.12
N LEU A 445 -23.48 -0.59 -2.49
CA LEU A 445 -23.85 -1.44 -3.62
C LEU A 445 -25.16 -2.17 -3.36
N LEU A 446 -25.32 -2.73 -2.15
CA LEU A 446 -26.53 -3.49 -1.84
C LEU A 446 -27.76 -2.59 -1.84
N LEU A 447 -27.64 -1.37 -1.32
CA LEU A 447 -28.73 -0.42 -1.33
C LEU A 447 -29.13 -0.03 -2.74
N THR A 448 -28.16 0.30 -3.59
CA THR A 448 -28.46 0.78 -4.93
C THR A 448 -28.94 -0.32 -5.87
N ILE A 449 -28.42 -1.53 -5.72
CA ILE A 449 -28.87 -2.65 -6.52
C ILE A 449 -30.33 -2.98 -6.18
N ASN A 450 -30.68 -2.99 -4.90
CA ASN A 450 -32.04 -3.28 -4.48
C ASN A 450 -33.02 -2.22 -4.98
N LEU A 451 -32.61 -0.94 -4.97
CA LEU A 451 -33.46 0.12 -5.49
C LEU A 451 -33.75 -0.06 -6.98
N HIS A 452 -32.75 -0.49 -7.75
CA HIS A 452 -32.94 -0.70 -9.18
C HIS A 452 -33.80 -1.92 -9.48
N ARG A 453 -33.81 -2.92 -8.59
CA ARG A 453 -34.63 -4.11 -8.74
C ARG A 453 -36.07 -3.91 -8.33
N GLY A 454 -36.34 -2.90 -7.54
CA GLY A 454 -37.68 -2.53 -7.14
C GLY A 454 -38.44 -1.73 -8.21
#